data_4cbf2234be15c920f2bdc47334f0bcfb
#
_entry.id   4cbf2234be15c920f2bdc47334f0bcfb
#
_cell.length_a   1.000
_cell.length_b   1.000
_cell.length_c   1.000
_cell.angle_alpha   90.00
_cell.angle_beta   90.00
_cell.angle_gamma   90.00
#
_symmetry.space_group_name_H-M   'P 1'
#
loop_
_entity.id
_entity.type
_entity.pdbx_description
1 polymer ?
#
loop_
_entity_poly.entity_id
_entity_poly.type
_entity_poly.pdbx_seq_one_letter_code
_entity_poly.pdbx_strand_id
1 'polypeptide(L)'
;MNRMKKLFCVLMVAALGVLSFKANAYTERNMLQKVADEATLKNVLVMNQKWVPYPAYTDRAAWDSLMGPNKQRLIQAGEKLLNYKWQLIPATAYIEYERSGNRKIMENPFNDNRNALNALMLAELAEGKGRFIDQLLDGVFMSCEMNSWVLSAHLPRQSSKSSLPDFREQIIDLGSGNYGALLSWIHYFFRPSFDKINPVVSLQLRKCIKERILDPYMNDDSMWWMAFHWKPGEIINNWNPWCNSNSILCFFLMENDKDRLAKAVYRSMQSVDKFINFVKSDGACEEGTSYWGHAAGKLYDYLQILFEGTGGKISLFDEPMIRRMGEYMSRSYVGNGWVVNFADASAQGGGDPLLIYR
;
A
#
# COMPACT_ATOMS: atom_id res chain seq x y z
N MET A 1 -64.57 -15.68 12.49
CA MET A 1 -63.27 -15.89 13.20
C MET A 1 -62.05 -16.07 12.27
N ASN A 2 -62.21 -16.59 11.04
CA ASN A 2 -61.08 -16.85 10.15
C ASN A 2 -60.54 -15.63 9.36
N ARG A 3 -61.32 -14.57 9.12
CA ARG A 3 -60.83 -13.36 8.40
C ARG A 3 -59.99 -12.45 9.28
N MET A 4 -60.30 -12.31 10.54
CA MET A 4 -59.48 -11.48 11.47
C MET A 4 -58.13 -12.11 11.79
N LYS A 5 -58.04 -13.45 11.90
CA LYS A 5 -56.72 -14.12 12.10
C LYS A 5 -55.82 -14.00 10.89
N LYS A 6 -56.36 -14.03 9.65
CA LYS A 6 -55.56 -13.79 8.44
C LYS A 6 -55.09 -12.35 8.33
N LEU A 7 -55.91 -11.38 8.73
CA LEU A 7 -55.51 -9.96 8.73
C LEU A 7 -54.44 -9.68 9.79
N PHE A 8 -54.51 -10.34 10.95
CA PHE A 8 -53.47 -10.18 12.00
C PHE A 8 -52.16 -10.82 11.61
N CYS A 9 -52.14 -11.96 10.93
CA CYS A 9 -50.92 -12.58 10.37
C CYS A 9 -50.28 -11.73 9.25
N VAL A 10 -51.09 -11.13 8.37
CA VAL A 10 -50.59 -10.27 7.30
C VAL A 10 -50.00 -8.95 7.86
N LEU A 11 -50.65 -8.39 8.89
CA LEU A 11 -50.14 -7.21 9.59
C LEU A 11 -48.85 -7.50 10.40
N MET A 12 -48.73 -8.69 10.99
CA MET A 12 -47.51 -9.11 11.69
C MET A 12 -46.36 -9.39 10.72
N VAL A 13 -46.61 -9.97 9.56
CA VAL A 13 -45.59 -10.17 8.52
C VAL A 13 -45.22 -8.85 7.88
N ALA A 14 -46.15 -7.91 7.70
CA ALA A 14 -45.84 -6.56 7.21
C ALA A 14 -45.08 -5.72 8.26
N ALA A 15 -45.37 -5.88 9.55
CA ALA A 15 -44.61 -5.22 10.63
C ALA A 15 -43.22 -5.82 10.83
N LEU A 16 -43.00 -7.10 10.57
CA LEU A 16 -41.70 -7.74 10.55
C LEU A 16 -40.91 -7.39 9.29
N GLY A 17 -41.56 -7.07 8.17
CA GLY A 17 -40.93 -6.63 6.92
C GLY A 17 -40.46 -5.18 6.94
N VAL A 18 -40.85 -4.37 7.94
CA VAL A 18 -40.42 -2.97 8.10
C VAL A 18 -39.32 -2.80 9.16
N LEU A 19 -38.91 -3.84 9.86
CA LEU A 19 -37.62 -3.90 10.49
C LEU A 19 -36.58 -4.08 9.37
N SER A 20 -36.41 -3.05 8.52
CA SER A 20 -35.24 -2.84 7.75
C SER A 20 -34.07 -2.85 8.74
N PHE A 21 -33.39 -3.97 8.85
CA PHE A 21 -32.03 -3.96 9.37
C PHE A 21 -31.29 -2.95 8.49
N LYS A 22 -31.21 -1.71 8.91
CA LYS A 22 -30.13 -0.84 8.48
C LYS A 22 -28.88 -1.55 8.97
N ALA A 23 -28.37 -2.47 8.17
CA ALA A 23 -27.02 -2.93 8.30
C ALA A 23 -26.19 -1.67 8.11
N ASN A 24 -25.86 -0.98 9.21
CA ASN A 24 -24.95 0.13 9.18
C ASN A 24 -23.60 -0.45 8.75
N ALA A 25 -23.38 -0.47 7.43
CA ALA A 25 -22.13 -0.92 6.84
C ALA A 25 -20.99 0.02 7.23
N TYR A 26 -21.31 1.22 7.73
CA TYR A 26 -20.37 2.27 8.05
C TYR A 26 -20.61 2.79 9.48
N THR A 27 -19.54 2.83 10.28
CA THR A 27 -19.58 3.35 11.65
C THR A 27 -18.50 4.43 11.78
N GLU A 28 -18.88 5.67 12.01
CA GLU A 28 -17.94 6.79 12.19
C GLU A 28 -17.16 6.66 13.51
N ARG A 29 -16.09 5.87 13.46
CA ARG A 29 -15.15 5.71 14.58
C ARG A 29 -14.13 6.84 14.60
N ASN A 30 -13.62 7.22 13.43
CA ASN A 30 -12.62 8.28 13.22
C ASN A 30 -11.45 8.15 14.22
N MET A 31 -10.87 6.97 14.31
CA MET A 31 -9.93 6.60 15.37
C MET A 31 -8.62 7.38 15.28
N LEU A 32 -8.10 7.54 14.08
CA LEU A 32 -6.88 8.29 13.81
C LEU A 32 -7.06 9.77 14.08
N GLN A 33 -8.14 10.37 13.57
CA GLN A 33 -8.44 11.80 13.77
C GLN A 33 -8.74 12.15 15.23
N LYS A 34 -9.15 11.17 16.07
CA LYS A 34 -9.33 11.36 17.51
C LYS A 34 -8.01 11.42 18.28
N VAL A 35 -6.96 10.76 17.80
CA VAL A 35 -5.67 10.72 18.52
C VAL A 35 -4.74 11.85 18.12
N ALA A 36 -4.88 12.44 16.93
CA ALA A 36 -4.07 13.56 16.51
C ALA A 36 -4.76 14.41 15.43
N ASP A 37 -4.52 15.69 15.48
CA ASP A 37 -4.77 16.66 14.43
C ASP A 37 -3.45 17.11 13.75
N GLU A 38 -3.53 17.98 12.76
CA GLU A 38 -2.35 18.49 12.04
C GLU A 38 -1.38 19.23 12.98
N ALA A 39 -1.87 19.97 13.97
CA ALA A 39 -1.04 20.69 14.92
C ALA A 39 -0.26 19.72 15.84
N THR A 40 -0.92 18.67 16.31
CA THR A 40 -0.30 17.59 17.08
C THR A 40 0.78 16.90 16.26
N LEU A 41 0.49 16.56 15.00
CA LEU A 41 1.46 15.93 14.09
C LEU A 41 2.72 16.79 13.91
N LYS A 42 2.59 18.11 13.73
CA LYS A 42 3.74 19.02 13.64
C LYS A 42 4.67 18.93 14.86
N ASN A 43 4.13 18.61 16.03
CA ASN A 43 4.95 18.50 17.24
C ASN A 43 5.65 17.16 17.39
N VAL A 44 5.02 16.06 16.93
CA VAL A 44 5.50 14.69 17.18
C VAL A 44 6.24 14.05 16.00
N LEU A 45 6.11 14.58 14.77
CA LEU A 45 6.79 14.03 13.59
C LEU A 45 8.31 14.03 13.73
N VAL A 46 8.91 12.88 13.51
CA VAL A 46 10.35 12.67 13.52
C VAL A 46 10.89 12.94 12.11
N MET A 47 11.65 14.04 11.98
CA MET A 47 12.17 14.50 10.69
C MET A 47 13.50 13.86 10.30
N ASN A 48 13.88 14.03 9.03
CA ASN A 48 15.18 13.63 8.46
C ASN A 48 15.44 12.13 8.57
N GLN A 49 14.39 11.33 8.36
CA GLN A 49 14.44 9.85 8.34
C GLN A 49 15.00 9.20 9.63
N LYS A 50 15.10 9.93 10.73
CA LYS A 50 15.55 9.41 12.03
C LYS A 50 14.60 8.38 12.64
N TRP A 51 13.42 8.22 12.05
CA TRP A 51 12.41 7.22 12.39
C TRP A 51 12.69 5.85 11.80
N VAL A 52 13.56 5.76 10.77
CA VAL A 52 13.80 4.51 10.03
C VAL A 52 14.38 3.46 10.97
N PRO A 53 13.74 2.27 11.13
CA PRO A 53 14.16 1.24 12.08
C PRO A 53 15.28 0.35 11.54
N TYR A 54 15.85 0.69 10.38
CA TYR A 54 16.91 -0.09 9.73
C TYR A 54 18.29 0.55 9.94
N PRO A 55 19.37 -0.26 9.95
CA PRO A 55 20.73 0.25 10.04
C PRO A 55 21.08 1.19 8.88
N ALA A 56 22.00 2.12 9.09
CA ALA A 56 22.63 2.85 7.99
C ALA A 56 23.32 1.86 7.03
N TYR A 57 23.35 2.17 5.72
CA TYR A 57 23.99 1.29 4.71
C TYR A 57 25.42 0.90 5.07
N THR A 58 26.17 1.78 5.72
CA THR A 58 27.56 1.57 6.14
C THR A 58 27.71 0.70 7.40
N ASP A 59 26.67 0.51 8.18
CA ASP A 59 26.70 -0.32 9.39
C ASP A 59 26.60 -1.81 9.05
N ARG A 60 27.72 -2.39 8.64
CA ARG A 60 27.77 -3.77 8.15
C ARG A 60 27.48 -4.81 9.24
N ALA A 61 27.91 -4.54 10.48
CA ALA A 61 27.68 -5.48 11.58
C ALA A 61 26.18 -5.58 11.93
N ALA A 62 25.47 -4.46 11.94
CA ALA A 62 24.01 -4.45 12.17
C ALA A 62 23.26 -5.10 10.99
N TRP A 63 23.66 -4.88 9.74
CA TRP A 63 23.10 -5.58 8.58
C TRP A 63 23.35 -7.07 8.62
N ASP A 64 24.54 -7.52 9.01
CA ASP A 64 24.86 -8.94 9.16
C ASP A 64 23.97 -9.62 10.20
N SER A 65 23.75 -8.94 11.33
CA SER A 65 22.84 -9.41 12.36
C SER A 65 21.39 -9.47 11.86
N LEU A 66 20.91 -8.43 11.19
CA LEU A 66 19.54 -8.32 10.69
C LEU A 66 19.24 -9.36 9.61
N MET A 67 20.15 -9.55 8.66
CA MET A 67 19.97 -10.50 7.56
C MET A 67 20.09 -11.95 8.03
N GLY A 68 20.91 -12.21 9.04
CA GLY A 68 21.07 -13.52 9.67
C GLY A 68 21.26 -14.66 8.66
N PRO A 69 20.54 -15.78 8.79
CA PRO A 69 20.68 -16.94 7.88
C PRO A 69 20.21 -16.65 6.45
N ASN A 70 19.45 -15.58 6.22
CA ASN A 70 18.98 -15.20 4.89
C ASN A 70 20.02 -14.48 4.05
N LYS A 71 21.11 -13.99 4.64
CA LYS A 71 22.14 -13.17 3.98
C LYS A 71 22.60 -13.79 2.66
N GLN A 72 23.07 -15.04 2.69
CA GLN A 72 23.61 -15.70 1.50
C GLN A 72 22.55 -15.89 0.40
N ARG A 73 21.33 -16.22 0.78
CA ARG A 73 20.22 -16.39 -0.17
C ARG A 73 19.89 -15.07 -0.88
N LEU A 74 19.91 -13.95 -0.16
CA LEU A 74 19.65 -12.62 -0.73
C LEU A 74 20.78 -12.22 -1.71
N ILE A 75 22.04 -12.45 -1.34
CA ILE A 75 23.18 -12.18 -2.22
C ILE A 75 23.08 -12.99 -3.51
N GLN A 76 22.82 -14.31 -3.42
CA GLN A 76 22.67 -15.18 -4.58
C GLN A 76 21.48 -14.77 -5.49
N ALA A 77 20.41 -14.25 -4.91
CA ALA A 77 19.30 -13.72 -5.70
C ALA A 77 19.73 -12.50 -6.53
N GLY A 78 20.51 -11.59 -5.96
CA GLY A 78 21.06 -10.43 -6.68
C GLY A 78 22.12 -10.82 -7.72
N GLU A 79 22.95 -11.84 -7.43
CA GLU A 79 23.98 -12.32 -8.38
C GLU A 79 23.38 -12.77 -9.71
N LYS A 80 22.22 -13.39 -9.70
CA LYS A 80 21.48 -13.78 -10.92
C LYS A 80 21.03 -12.59 -11.76
N LEU A 81 21.03 -11.39 -11.18
CA LEU A 81 20.53 -10.17 -11.79
C LEU A 81 21.62 -9.17 -12.17
N LEU A 82 22.92 -9.50 -11.96
CA LEU A 82 24.03 -8.61 -12.33
C LEU A 82 24.05 -8.23 -13.82
N ASN A 83 23.50 -9.09 -14.68
CA ASN A 83 23.37 -8.85 -16.11
C ASN A 83 21.89 -8.75 -16.54
N TYR A 84 20.99 -8.40 -15.62
CA TYR A 84 19.56 -8.26 -15.92
C TYR A 84 19.35 -7.24 -17.03
N LYS A 85 18.48 -7.58 -17.98
CA LYS A 85 18.09 -6.66 -19.06
C LYS A 85 16.78 -6.02 -18.71
N TRP A 86 16.82 -4.74 -18.38
CA TRP A 86 15.66 -3.94 -18.04
C TRP A 86 14.66 -3.94 -19.20
N GLN A 87 13.42 -4.30 -18.91
CA GLN A 87 12.39 -4.51 -19.91
C GLN A 87 11.67 -3.20 -20.22
N LEU A 88 11.64 -2.83 -21.50
CA LEU A 88 10.83 -1.72 -22.00
C LEU A 88 9.36 -2.15 -22.06
N ILE A 89 8.46 -1.26 -21.65
CA ILE A 89 7.01 -1.45 -21.75
C ILE A 89 6.46 -0.53 -22.87
N PRO A 90 6.18 -1.07 -24.06
CA PRO A 90 5.72 -0.28 -25.19
C PRO A 90 4.24 0.12 -25.01
N ALA A 91 3.81 1.17 -25.74
CA ALA A 91 2.42 1.64 -25.73
C ALA A 91 1.42 0.51 -26.04
N THR A 92 1.76 -0.38 -26.96
CA THR A 92 0.90 -1.53 -27.32
C THR A 92 0.65 -2.49 -26.16
N ALA A 93 1.60 -2.62 -25.22
CA ALA A 93 1.42 -3.45 -24.03
C ALA A 93 0.36 -2.87 -23.08
N TYR A 94 0.29 -1.54 -22.93
CA TYR A 94 -0.78 -0.88 -22.18
C TYR A 94 -2.14 -1.06 -22.86
N ILE A 95 -2.22 -0.82 -24.18
CA ILE A 95 -3.46 -0.91 -24.97
C ILE A 95 -4.00 -2.34 -25.01
N GLU A 96 -3.15 -3.36 -24.83
CA GLU A 96 -3.58 -4.75 -24.92
C GLU A 96 -4.65 -5.12 -23.90
N TYR A 97 -4.67 -4.46 -22.73
CA TYR A 97 -5.76 -4.64 -21.77
C TYR A 97 -7.13 -4.20 -22.35
N GLU A 98 -7.19 -3.10 -23.08
CA GLU A 98 -8.41 -2.66 -23.75
C GLU A 98 -8.81 -3.61 -24.89
N ARG A 99 -7.86 -4.13 -25.64
CA ARG A 99 -8.09 -4.99 -26.80
C ARG A 99 -8.57 -6.39 -26.47
N SER A 100 -7.98 -6.99 -25.41
CA SER A 100 -8.17 -8.43 -25.13
C SER A 100 -8.52 -8.72 -23.66
N GLY A 101 -8.50 -7.74 -22.78
CA GLY A 101 -8.61 -7.92 -21.32
C GLY A 101 -7.33 -8.50 -20.68
N ASN A 102 -6.28 -8.74 -21.47
CA ASN A 102 -5.05 -9.35 -20.96
C ASN A 102 -4.11 -8.29 -20.34
N ARG A 103 -4.21 -8.10 -19.04
CA ARG A 103 -3.35 -7.20 -18.27
C ARG A 103 -1.90 -7.67 -18.16
N LYS A 104 -1.64 -8.99 -18.28
CA LYS A 104 -0.32 -9.57 -18.05
C LYS A 104 0.75 -9.12 -19.04
N ILE A 105 0.35 -8.72 -20.24
CA ILE A 105 1.28 -8.23 -21.28
C ILE A 105 2.05 -6.98 -20.79
N MET A 106 1.38 -6.09 -20.07
CA MET A 106 2.03 -4.93 -19.44
C MET A 106 2.60 -5.26 -18.06
N GLU A 107 1.83 -5.99 -17.23
CA GLU A 107 2.16 -6.18 -15.83
C GLU A 107 3.32 -7.14 -15.59
N ASN A 108 3.55 -8.13 -16.44
CA ASN A 108 4.68 -9.04 -16.27
C ASN A 108 6.02 -8.32 -16.38
N PRO A 109 6.37 -7.62 -17.47
CA PRO A 109 7.64 -6.89 -17.55
C PRO A 109 7.75 -5.79 -16.48
N PHE A 110 6.64 -5.14 -16.11
CA PHE A 110 6.62 -4.19 -15.02
C PHE A 110 7.01 -4.83 -13.67
N ASN A 111 6.39 -5.96 -13.36
CA ASN A 111 6.66 -6.70 -12.12
C ASN A 111 8.06 -7.32 -12.11
N ASP A 112 8.54 -7.82 -13.24
CA ASP A 112 9.89 -8.38 -13.37
C ASP A 112 10.94 -7.31 -13.08
N ASN A 113 10.81 -6.11 -13.64
CA ASN A 113 11.68 -4.96 -13.36
C ASN A 113 11.64 -4.57 -11.87
N ARG A 114 10.43 -4.46 -11.29
CA ARG A 114 10.26 -4.14 -9.87
C ARG A 114 10.88 -5.21 -8.97
N ASN A 115 10.69 -6.49 -9.28
CA ASN A 115 11.24 -7.60 -8.52
C ASN A 115 12.79 -7.63 -8.63
N ALA A 116 13.33 -7.32 -9.80
CA ALA A 116 14.78 -7.19 -10.01
C ALA A 116 15.36 -6.06 -9.13
N LEU A 117 14.74 -4.86 -9.15
CA LEU A 117 15.14 -3.76 -8.27
C LEU A 117 15.13 -4.16 -6.79
N ASN A 118 14.05 -4.81 -6.33
CA ASN A 118 13.94 -5.25 -4.95
C ASN A 118 15.02 -6.28 -4.57
N ALA A 119 15.26 -7.27 -5.42
CA ALA A 119 16.27 -8.29 -5.16
C ALA A 119 17.70 -7.71 -5.17
N LEU A 120 18.01 -6.80 -6.09
CA LEU A 120 19.31 -6.09 -6.15
C LEU A 120 19.50 -5.20 -4.92
N MET A 121 18.46 -4.47 -4.49
CA MET A 121 18.49 -3.65 -3.27
C MET A 121 18.81 -4.52 -2.04
N LEU A 122 18.10 -5.62 -1.86
CA LEU A 122 18.31 -6.53 -0.72
C LEU A 122 19.68 -7.21 -0.77
N ALA A 123 20.17 -7.56 -1.95
CA ALA A 123 21.49 -8.15 -2.12
C ALA A 123 22.61 -7.15 -1.76
N GLU A 124 22.48 -5.89 -2.19
CA GLU A 124 23.47 -4.86 -1.85
C GLU A 124 23.43 -4.53 -0.35
N LEU A 125 22.24 -4.45 0.26
CA LEU A 125 22.10 -4.27 1.72
C LEU A 125 22.72 -5.45 2.48
N ALA A 126 22.59 -6.67 1.99
CA ALA A 126 23.15 -7.88 2.59
C ALA A 126 24.68 -7.95 2.43
N GLU A 127 25.22 -7.59 1.27
CA GLU A 127 26.65 -7.72 0.98
C GLU A 127 27.46 -6.46 1.31
N GLY A 128 26.97 -5.28 0.87
CA GLY A 128 27.60 -3.97 1.13
C GLY A 128 28.92 -3.73 0.44
N LYS A 129 29.18 -4.37 -0.71
CA LYS A 129 30.43 -4.24 -1.47
C LYS A 129 30.31 -3.33 -2.69
N GLY A 130 29.11 -2.82 -2.98
CA GLY A 130 28.87 -1.91 -4.10
C GLY A 130 28.73 -2.61 -5.46
N ARG A 131 28.84 -3.91 -5.56
CA ARG A 131 28.83 -4.62 -6.86
C ARG A 131 27.46 -4.68 -7.53
N PHE A 132 26.37 -4.38 -6.81
CA PHE A 132 25.01 -4.30 -7.35
C PHE A 132 24.60 -2.86 -7.68
N ILE A 133 25.45 -1.87 -7.34
CA ILE A 133 25.08 -0.44 -7.45
C ILE A 133 24.84 -0.04 -8.90
N ASP A 134 25.67 -0.47 -9.87
CA ASP A 134 25.48 -0.10 -11.28
C ASP A 134 24.14 -0.62 -11.82
N GLN A 135 23.78 -1.86 -11.50
CA GLN A 135 22.47 -2.41 -11.89
C GLN A 135 21.31 -1.70 -11.20
N LEU A 136 21.45 -1.32 -9.93
CA LEU A 136 20.44 -0.51 -9.23
C LEU A 136 20.29 0.87 -9.88
N LEU A 137 21.40 1.49 -10.25
CA LEU A 137 21.42 2.79 -10.93
C LEU A 137 20.74 2.71 -12.29
N ASP A 138 21.04 1.69 -13.10
CA ASP A 138 20.37 1.44 -14.38
C ASP A 138 18.87 1.24 -14.23
N GLY A 139 18.47 0.45 -13.23
CA GLY A 139 17.06 0.19 -12.96
C GLY A 139 16.31 1.44 -12.47
N VAL A 140 16.93 2.25 -11.64
CA VAL A 140 16.38 3.55 -11.21
C VAL A 140 16.24 4.50 -12.40
N PHE A 141 17.29 4.61 -13.23
CA PHE A 141 17.27 5.46 -14.40
C PHE A 141 16.15 5.05 -15.37
N MET A 142 16.07 3.76 -15.72
CA MET A 142 14.98 3.21 -16.53
C MET A 142 13.61 3.49 -15.91
N SER A 143 13.47 3.35 -14.58
CA SER A 143 12.20 3.62 -13.89
C SER A 143 11.76 5.08 -14.02
N CYS A 144 12.69 6.01 -14.05
CA CYS A 144 12.41 7.43 -14.26
C CYS A 144 11.98 7.73 -15.70
N GLU A 145 12.48 6.97 -16.69
CA GLU A 145 12.13 7.11 -18.11
C GLU A 145 10.77 6.48 -18.48
N MET A 146 10.18 5.67 -17.60
CA MET A 146 8.83 5.13 -17.82
C MET A 146 7.81 6.27 -17.88
N ASN A 147 6.85 6.19 -18.81
CA ASN A 147 5.76 7.17 -18.89
C ASN A 147 4.85 7.18 -17.65
N SER A 148 4.64 6.01 -17.04
CA SER A 148 3.82 5.85 -15.86
C SER A 148 4.23 4.60 -15.07
N TRP A 149 3.93 4.62 -13.76
CA TRP A 149 4.03 3.45 -12.87
C TRP A 149 2.68 2.79 -12.61
N VAL A 150 1.61 3.28 -13.25
CA VAL A 150 0.24 2.79 -13.11
C VAL A 150 0.06 1.54 -13.97
N LEU A 151 -0.65 0.54 -13.42
CA LEU A 151 -0.95 -0.70 -14.14
C LEU A 151 -1.98 -0.48 -15.25
N SER A 152 -1.85 -1.18 -16.37
CA SER A 152 -2.74 -1.00 -17.55
C SER A 152 -4.22 -1.16 -17.21
N ALA A 153 -4.58 -2.10 -16.34
CA ALA A 153 -5.95 -2.32 -15.91
C ALA A 153 -6.54 -1.16 -15.07
N HIS A 154 -5.70 -0.27 -14.57
CA HIS A 154 -6.11 0.84 -13.71
C HIS A 154 -6.10 2.19 -14.42
N LEU A 155 -5.46 2.30 -15.58
CA LEU A 155 -5.44 3.54 -16.40
C LEU A 155 -6.83 4.12 -16.73
N PRO A 156 -7.89 3.32 -16.96
CA PRO A 156 -9.23 3.87 -17.14
C PRO A 156 -9.80 4.63 -15.92
N ARG A 157 -9.08 4.67 -14.80
CA ARG A 157 -9.40 5.55 -13.67
C ARG A 157 -8.98 7.00 -13.88
N GLN A 158 -8.09 7.27 -14.86
CA GLN A 158 -7.79 8.62 -15.31
C GLN A 158 -9.05 9.35 -15.77
N SER A 159 -9.06 10.68 -15.70
CA SER A 159 -10.20 11.51 -16.15
C SER A 159 -10.46 11.33 -17.64
N SER A 160 -9.39 11.14 -18.42
CA SER A 160 -9.47 10.89 -19.87
C SER A 160 -10.04 9.52 -20.23
N LYS A 161 -10.12 8.57 -19.28
CA LYS A 161 -10.50 7.16 -19.52
C LYS A 161 -9.61 6.44 -20.54
N SER A 162 -8.44 7.00 -20.86
CA SER A 162 -7.49 6.44 -21.81
C SER A 162 -6.90 5.12 -21.30
N SER A 163 -6.66 4.19 -22.23
CA SER A 163 -5.88 2.96 -21.99
C SER A 163 -4.36 3.21 -22.03
N LEU A 164 -3.94 4.41 -22.42
CA LEU A 164 -2.55 4.86 -22.31
C LEU A 164 -2.39 5.83 -21.14
N PRO A 165 -1.20 5.90 -20.55
CA PRO A 165 -0.89 6.94 -19.57
C PRO A 165 -1.11 8.33 -20.17
N ASP A 166 -1.93 9.15 -19.52
CA ASP A 166 -2.11 10.55 -19.89
C ASP A 166 -1.05 11.40 -19.16
N PHE A 167 -0.12 11.98 -19.90
CA PHE A 167 0.99 12.76 -19.32
C PHE A 167 0.52 14.01 -18.56
N ARG A 168 -0.71 14.45 -18.77
CA ARG A 168 -1.32 15.62 -18.10
C ARG A 168 -1.86 15.28 -16.72
N GLU A 169 -2.04 14.00 -16.42
CA GLU A 169 -2.66 13.51 -15.18
C GLU A 169 -1.81 12.39 -14.57
N GLN A 170 -1.53 12.50 -13.30
CA GLN A 170 -0.88 11.43 -12.54
C GLN A 170 -1.86 10.89 -11.51
N ILE A 171 -2.18 9.61 -11.61
CA ILE A 171 -3.01 8.92 -10.62
C ILE A 171 -2.18 7.94 -9.81
N ILE A 172 -2.60 7.67 -8.57
CA ILE A 172 -1.96 6.66 -7.72
C ILE A 172 -2.85 5.43 -7.67
N ASP A 173 -2.26 4.30 -8.06
CA ASP A 173 -2.85 2.97 -7.95
C ASP A 173 -1.97 2.03 -7.10
N LEU A 174 -2.35 0.76 -7.00
CA LEU A 174 -1.57 -0.26 -6.29
C LEU A 174 -0.16 -0.42 -6.85
N GLY A 175 -0.02 -0.36 -8.19
CA GLY A 175 1.26 -0.51 -8.89
C GLY A 175 2.18 0.66 -8.62
N SER A 176 1.72 1.87 -8.90
CA SER A 176 2.51 3.09 -8.73
C SER A 176 2.86 3.35 -7.27
N GLY A 177 1.95 3.08 -6.33
CA GLY A 177 2.22 3.19 -4.91
C GLY A 177 3.34 2.26 -4.46
N ASN A 178 3.26 0.96 -4.81
CA ASN A 178 4.31 -0.02 -4.49
C ASN A 178 5.67 0.33 -5.12
N TYR A 179 5.64 0.81 -6.38
CA TYR A 179 6.86 1.17 -7.10
C TYR A 179 7.52 2.40 -6.50
N GLY A 180 6.73 3.43 -6.21
CA GLY A 180 7.20 4.65 -5.54
C GLY A 180 7.79 4.37 -4.16
N ALA A 181 7.16 3.49 -3.37
CA ALA A 181 7.67 3.07 -2.06
C ALA A 181 9.03 2.36 -2.18
N LEU A 182 9.17 1.39 -3.10
CA LEU A 182 10.45 0.71 -3.36
C LEU A 182 11.54 1.69 -3.79
N LEU A 183 11.25 2.58 -4.73
CA LEU A 183 12.20 3.58 -5.22
C LEU A 183 12.59 4.59 -4.13
N SER A 184 11.68 4.93 -3.21
CA SER A 184 11.97 5.77 -2.05
C SER A 184 12.95 5.10 -1.09
N TRP A 185 12.82 3.77 -0.84
CA TRP A 185 13.79 3.00 -0.09
C TRP A 185 15.16 2.92 -0.77
N ILE A 186 15.18 2.68 -2.09
CA ILE A 186 16.42 2.67 -2.87
C ILE A 186 17.13 4.03 -2.77
N HIS A 187 16.40 5.13 -2.91
CA HIS A 187 16.94 6.47 -2.72
C HIS A 187 17.50 6.65 -1.30
N TYR A 188 16.77 6.24 -0.28
CA TYR A 188 17.20 6.37 1.11
C TYR A 188 18.54 5.68 1.37
N PHE A 189 18.69 4.42 0.95
CA PHE A 189 19.88 3.63 1.23
C PHE A 189 21.06 3.99 0.31
N PHE A 190 20.82 4.26 -0.96
CA PHE A 190 21.88 4.30 -1.97
C PHE A 190 22.13 5.67 -2.59
N ARG A 191 21.39 6.70 -2.20
CA ARG A 191 21.66 8.07 -2.67
C ARG A 191 23.15 8.45 -2.54
N PRO A 192 23.85 8.23 -1.40
CA PRO A 192 25.27 8.59 -1.30
C PRO A 192 26.16 7.83 -2.29
N SER A 193 25.78 6.60 -2.66
CA SER A 193 26.50 5.80 -3.67
C SER A 193 26.24 6.30 -5.08
N PHE A 194 24.97 6.61 -5.40
CA PHE A 194 24.59 7.20 -6.69
C PHE A 194 25.22 8.58 -6.88
N ASP A 195 25.19 9.45 -5.87
CA ASP A 195 25.73 10.81 -5.94
C ASP A 195 27.26 10.82 -6.17
N LYS A 196 27.98 9.77 -5.74
CA LYS A 196 29.40 9.58 -6.07
C LYS A 196 29.65 9.26 -7.54
N ILE A 197 28.70 8.57 -8.19
CA ILE A 197 28.77 8.24 -9.61
C ILE A 197 28.27 9.45 -10.41
N ASN A 198 27.01 9.84 -10.20
CA ASN A 198 26.41 11.02 -10.80
C ASN A 198 25.16 11.46 -10.02
N PRO A 199 25.15 12.65 -9.38
CA PRO A 199 24.02 13.11 -8.57
C PRO A 199 22.74 13.37 -9.37
N VAL A 200 22.80 13.48 -10.69
CA VAL A 200 21.63 13.69 -11.54
C VAL A 200 20.63 12.55 -11.39
N VAL A 201 21.09 11.32 -11.18
CA VAL A 201 20.19 10.17 -11.02
C VAL A 201 19.32 10.31 -9.76
N SER A 202 19.92 10.68 -8.63
CA SER A 202 19.19 10.92 -7.38
C SER A 202 18.21 12.10 -7.50
N LEU A 203 18.60 13.16 -8.18
CA LEU A 203 17.75 14.33 -8.43
C LEU A 203 16.54 13.97 -9.30
N GLN A 204 16.77 13.22 -10.40
CA GLN A 204 15.71 12.75 -11.29
C GLN A 204 14.74 11.83 -10.55
N LEU A 205 15.25 10.90 -9.74
CA LEU A 205 14.43 10.00 -8.93
C LEU A 205 13.53 10.79 -7.96
N ARG A 206 14.10 11.75 -7.23
CA ARG A 206 13.32 12.63 -6.35
C ARG A 206 12.23 13.37 -7.11
N LYS A 207 12.54 13.92 -8.28
CA LYS A 207 11.57 14.59 -9.15
C LYS A 207 10.44 13.64 -9.54
N CYS A 208 10.76 12.44 -10.01
CA CYS A 208 9.76 11.44 -10.42
C CYS A 208 8.84 11.04 -9.27
N ILE A 209 9.37 10.77 -8.07
CA ILE A 209 8.55 10.44 -6.90
C ILE A 209 7.65 11.62 -6.51
N LYS A 210 8.20 12.85 -6.52
CA LYS A 210 7.42 14.05 -6.23
C LYS A 210 6.25 14.21 -7.20
N GLU A 211 6.51 14.15 -8.50
CA GLU A 211 5.50 14.38 -9.55
C GLU A 211 4.46 13.24 -9.66
N ARG A 212 4.86 11.99 -9.39
CA ARG A 212 4.00 10.82 -9.58
C ARG A 212 3.28 10.34 -8.31
N ILE A 213 3.80 10.69 -7.13
CA ILE A 213 3.22 10.25 -5.85
C ILE A 213 2.90 11.44 -4.93
N LEU A 214 3.91 12.28 -4.58
CA LEU A 214 3.69 13.27 -3.52
C LEU A 214 2.73 14.38 -3.93
N ASP A 215 2.90 14.95 -5.12
CA ASP A 215 2.04 16.03 -5.60
C ASP A 215 0.62 15.55 -5.91
N PRO A 216 0.40 14.45 -6.66
CA PRO A 216 -0.94 13.92 -6.86
C PRO A 216 -1.65 13.56 -5.57
N TYR A 217 -0.94 12.95 -4.61
CA TYR A 217 -1.51 12.62 -3.31
C TYR A 217 -2.04 13.85 -2.57
N MET A 218 -1.36 14.98 -2.66
CA MET A 218 -1.77 16.22 -1.98
C MET A 218 -2.84 17.02 -2.72
N ASN A 219 -2.89 16.93 -4.05
CA ASN A 219 -3.65 17.86 -4.88
C ASN A 219 -4.90 17.24 -5.51
N ASP A 220 -5.06 15.91 -5.45
CA ASP A 220 -6.19 15.23 -6.07
C ASP A 220 -7.07 14.52 -5.01
N ASP A 221 -8.29 15.01 -4.83
CA ASP A 221 -9.30 14.41 -3.96
C ASP A 221 -10.18 13.40 -4.70
N SER A 222 -10.05 13.29 -6.02
CA SER A 222 -10.90 12.44 -6.86
C SER A 222 -10.48 10.97 -6.86
N MET A 223 -9.31 10.64 -6.32
CA MET A 223 -8.86 9.25 -6.19
C MET A 223 -9.83 8.46 -5.32
N TRP A 224 -10.62 7.62 -5.95
CA TRP A 224 -11.76 6.91 -5.33
C TRP A 224 -11.39 6.15 -4.05
N TRP A 225 -10.18 5.56 -4.00
CA TRP A 225 -9.71 4.79 -2.84
C TRP A 225 -9.42 5.66 -1.61
N MET A 226 -9.24 6.98 -1.76
CA MET A 226 -9.15 7.91 -0.62
C MET A 226 -10.48 8.03 0.13
N ALA A 227 -11.59 7.72 -0.53
CA ALA A 227 -12.94 7.75 0.01
C ALA A 227 -13.39 9.11 0.56
N PHE A 228 -12.80 10.23 0.08
CA PHE A 228 -13.21 11.59 0.50
C PHE A 228 -14.62 11.93 -0.01
N HIS A 229 -14.97 11.43 -1.19
CA HIS A 229 -16.30 11.59 -1.81
C HIS A 229 -17.20 10.36 -1.67
N TRP A 230 -16.87 9.47 -0.70
CA TRP A 230 -17.61 8.23 -0.46
C TRP A 230 -19.09 8.50 -0.17
N LYS A 231 -19.95 7.67 -0.73
CA LYS A 231 -21.40 7.71 -0.54
C LYS A 231 -21.90 6.42 0.12
N PRO A 232 -22.97 6.48 0.91
CA PRO A 232 -23.60 5.28 1.47
C PRO A 232 -23.93 4.24 0.39
N GLY A 233 -23.46 3.00 0.59
CA GLY A 233 -23.63 1.91 -0.37
C GLY A 233 -22.39 1.62 -1.23
N GLU A 234 -21.43 2.51 -1.28
CA GLU A 234 -20.13 2.25 -1.93
C GLU A 234 -19.22 1.42 -1.01
N ILE A 235 -18.32 0.64 -1.62
CA ILE A 235 -17.35 -0.17 -0.89
C ILE A 235 -16.06 0.63 -0.69
N ILE A 236 -15.50 0.57 0.52
CA ILE A 236 -14.14 1.02 0.82
C ILE A 236 -13.31 -0.23 1.09
N ASN A 237 -12.50 -0.62 0.12
CA ASN A 237 -11.77 -1.88 0.16
C ASN A 237 -10.27 -1.71 0.46
N ASN A 238 -9.50 -2.77 0.24
CA ASN A 238 -8.06 -2.87 0.47
C ASN A 238 -7.20 -1.79 -0.23
N TRP A 239 -7.67 -1.20 -1.32
CA TRP A 239 -6.94 -0.11 -1.99
C TRP A 239 -6.68 1.07 -1.06
N ASN A 240 -7.63 1.36 -0.16
CA ASN A 240 -7.48 2.49 0.76
C ASN A 240 -6.23 2.36 1.65
N PRO A 241 -6.10 1.34 2.51
CA PRO A 241 -4.91 1.21 3.34
C PRO A 241 -3.65 0.91 2.52
N TRP A 242 -3.76 0.22 1.38
CA TRP A 242 -2.62 -0.11 0.53
C TRP A 242 -2.01 1.13 -0.13
N CYS A 243 -2.80 1.95 -0.81
CA CYS A 243 -2.29 3.16 -1.44
C CYS A 243 -1.84 4.19 -0.39
N ASN A 244 -2.56 4.33 0.73
CA ASN A 244 -2.16 5.22 1.82
C ASN A 244 -0.83 4.81 2.45
N SER A 245 -0.62 3.53 2.79
CA SER A 245 0.63 3.07 3.39
C SER A 245 1.84 3.34 2.49
N ASN A 246 1.73 3.04 1.19
CA ASN A 246 2.80 3.29 0.24
C ASN A 246 3.06 4.80 0.02
N SER A 247 2.01 5.60 -0.12
CA SER A 247 2.15 7.03 -0.33
C SER A 247 2.78 7.72 0.87
N ILE A 248 2.31 7.39 2.09
CA ILE A 248 2.85 8.03 3.29
C ILE A 248 4.30 7.61 3.55
N LEU A 249 4.69 6.38 3.20
CA LEU A 249 6.08 5.96 3.23
C LEU A 249 6.95 6.82 2.30
N CYS A 250 6.48 7.10 1.08
CA CYS A 250 7.16 8.03 0.18
C CYS A 250 7.33 9.41 0.81
N PHE A 251 6.29 9.95 1.46
CA PHE A 251 6.40 11.23 2.17
C PHE A 251 7.43 11.18 3.29
N PHE A 252 7.40 10.20 4.16
CA PHE A 252 8.35 10.09 5.26
C PHE A 252 9.81 9.95 4.79
N LEU A 253 10.05 9.31 3.65
CA LEU A 253 11.40 9.12 3.11
C LEU A 253 11.89 10.32 2.27
N MET A 254 10.98 11.06 1.62
CA MET A 254 11.35 12.03 0.59
C MET A 254 11.04 13.49 0.96
N GLU A 255 10.07 13.75 1.87
CA GLU A 255 9.67 15.10 2.23
C GLU A 255 10.53 15.66 3.37
N ASN A 256 11.01 16.88 3.19
CA ASN A 256 11.82 17.59 4.19
C ASN A 256 11.10 18.81 4.78
N ASP A 257 10.00 19.25 4.16
CA ASP A 257 9.14 20.28 4.70
C ASP A 257 8.19 19.66 5.75
N LYS A 258 8.39 20.04 7.00
CA LYS A 258 7.62 19.51 8.13
C LYS A 258 6.14 19.84 8.04
N ASP A 259 5.80 21.02 7.55
CA ASP A 259 4.41 21.44 7.40
C ASP A 259 3.70 20.63 6.32
N ARG A 260 4.37 20.42 5.20
CA ARG A 260 3.84 19.59 4.12
C ARG A 260 3.73 18.13 4.55
N LEU A 261 4.71 17.60 5.27
CA LEU A 261 4.65 16.24 5.82
C LEU A 261 3.47 16.10 6.80
N ALA A 262 3.27 17.03 7.73
CA ALA A 262 2.16 16.99 8.68
C ALA A 262 0.80 17.01 7.98
N LYS A 263 0.64 17.85 6.96
CA LYS A 263 -0.58 17.88 6.11
C LYS A 263 -0.82 16.55 5.40
N ALA A 264 0.23 15.95 4.81
CA ALA A 264 0.13 14.66 4.13
C ALA A 264 -0.26 13.54 5.10
N VAL A 265 0.37 13.48 6.28
CA VAL A 265 0.03 12.51 7.32
C VAL A 265 -1.41 12.70 7.80
N TYR A 266 -1.84 13.93 8.09
CA TYR A 266 -3.22 14.17 8.53
C TYR A 266 -4.24 13.80 7.45
N ARG A 267 -3.96 14.15 6.19
CA ARG A 267 -4.78 13.74 5.05
C ARG A 267 -4.89 12.22 4.94
N SER A 268 -3.79 11.51 5.15
CA SER A 268 -3.80 10.03 5.15
C SER A 268 -4.65 9.48 6.29
N MET A 269 -4.58 10.07 7.48
CA MET A 269 -5.41 9.68 8.63
C MET A 269 -6.91 9.84 8.33
N GLN A 270 -7.30 10.94 7.70
CA GLN A 270 -8.67 11.17 7.26
C GLN A 270 -9.15 10.10 6.26
N SER A 271 -8.29 9.74 5.31
CA SER A 271 -8.59 8.70 4.32
C SER A 271 -8.65 7.30 4.95
N VAL A 272 -7.67 6.93 5.78
CA VAL A 272 -7.60 5.60 6.41
C VAL A 272 -8.72 5.41 7.44
N ASP A 273 -9.13 6.47 8.13
CA ASP A 273 -10.31 6.41 9.00
C ASP A 273 -11.58 6.00 8.23
N LYS A 274 -11.71 6.35 6.95
CA LYS A 274 -12.83 5.88 6.12
C LYS A 274 -12.84 4.35 6.00
N PHE A 275 -11.67 3.74 5.79
CA PHE A 275 -11.54 2.27 5.77
C PHE A 275 -11.84 1.65 7.15
N ILE A 276 -11.25 2.17 8.23
CA ILE A 276 -11.50 1.67 9.59
C ILE A 276 -12.99 1.80 9.97
N ASN A 277 -13.64 2.90 9.57
CA ASN A 277 -15.06 3.10 9.76
C ASN A 277 -15.91 2.08 8.99
N PHE A 278 -15.47 1.68 7.79
CA PHE A 278 -16.17 0.74 6.92
C PHE A 278 -16.07 -0.71 7.43
N VAL A 279 -14.93 -1.13 7.98
CA VAL A 279 -14.73 -2.48 8.50
C VAL A 279 -15.74 -2.79 9.59
N LYS A 280 -16.32 -4.00 9.56
CA LYS A 280 -17.33 -4.46 10.53
C LYS A 280 -16.72 -4.63 11.93
N SER A 281 -17.58 -4.68 12.95
CA SER A 281 -17.16 -4.76 14.35
C SER A 281 -16.40 -6.04 14.70
N ASP A 282 -16.52 -7.09 13.89
CA ASP A 282 -15.79 -8.36 14.02
C ASP A 282 -14.37 -8.31 13.43
N GLY A 283 -14.05 -7.27 12.67
CA GLY A 283 -12.74 -7.10 12.00
C GLY A 283 -12.59 -7.91 10.72
N ALA A 284 -13.66 -8.47 10.18
CA ALA A 284 -13.62 -9.28 8.96
C ALA A 284 -13.21 -8.44 7.73
N CYS A 285 -12.46 -9.08 6.83
CA CYS A 285 -12.17 -8.55 5.51
C CYS A 285 -13.34 -8.88 4.58
N GLU A 286 -13.92 -7.87 3.92
CA GLU A 286 -15.10 -8.05 3.05
C GLU A 286 -14.79 -8.84 1.78
N GLU A 287 -13.54 -8.91 1.35
CA GLU A 287 -13.07 -9.73 0.21
C GLU A 287 -12.62 -11.14 0.65
N GLY A 288 -12.79 -11.47 1.93
CA GLY A 288 -12.46 -12.77 2.50
C GLY A 288 -10.99 -12.93 2.89
N THR A 289 -10.64 -14.15 3.30
CA THR A 289 -9.34 -14.47 3.92
C THR A 289 -8.13 -14.28 3.01
N SER A 290 -8.27 -14.51 1.70
CA SER A 290 -7.17 -14.33 0.74
C SER A 290 -6.72 -12.87 0.61
N TYR A 291 -7.62 -11.92 0.90
CA TYR A 291 -7.35 -10.49 0.82
C TYR A 291 -6.98 -9.85 2.16
N TRP A 292 -7.00 -10.61 3.26
CA TRP A 292 -6.68 -10.09 4.59
C TRP A 292 -5.32 -9.38 4.63
N GLY A 293 -4.27 -9.97 4.03
CA GLY A 293 -2.95 -9.35 3.95
C GLY A 293 -2.92 -8.04 3.16
N HIS A 294 -3.81 -7.90 2.17
CA HIS A 294 -3.94 -6.69 1.35
C HIS A 294 -4.81 -5.61 2.01
N ALA A 295 -5.64 -5.98 2.96
CA ALA A 295 -6.53 -5.09 3.71
C ALA A 295 -5.97 -4.79 5.12
N ALA A 296 -6.19 -5.69 6.08
CA ALA A 296 -5.71 -5.52 7.46
C ALA A 296 -4.18 -5.48 7.55
N GLY A 297 -3.47 -6.28 6.74
CA GLY A 297 -2.02 -6.25 6.68
C GLY A 297 -1.47 -4.91 6.17
N LYS A 298 -2.12 -4.31 5.16
CA LYS A 298 -1.73 -2.97 4.68
C LYS A 298 -2.11 -1.86 5.65
N LEU A 299 -3.20 -2.02 6.40
CA LEU A 299 -3.48 -1.14 7.52
C LEU A 299 -2.39 -1.25 8.59
N TYR A 300 -1.94 -2.46 8.91
CA TYR A 300 -0.82 -2.66 9.84
C TYR A 300 0.45 -1.94 9.36
N ASP A 301 0.83 -2.10 8.07
CA ASP A 301 1.97 -1.38 7.50
C ASP A 301 1.81 0.14 7.67
N TYR A 302 0.61 0.68 7.41
CA TYR A 302 0.31 2.10 7.60
C TYR A 302 0.49 2.53 9.06
N LEU A 303 -0.08 1.77 10.00
CA LEU A 303 0.00 2.07 11.43
C LEU A 303 1.43 1.97 11.96
N GLN A 304 2.23 1.02 11.46
CA GLN A 304 3.64 0.88 11.81
C GLN A 304 4.45 2.10 11.34
N ILE A 305 4.25 2.54 10.08
CA ILE A 305 4.92 3.74 9.54
C ILE A 305 4.54 4.97 10.38
N LEU A 306 3.27 5.12 10.73
CA LEU A 306 2.79 6.24 11.55
C LEU A 306 3.40 6.20 12.96
N PHE A 307 3.45 5.02 13.59
CA PHE A 307 4.07 4.81 14.89
C PHE A 307 5.56 5.19 14.87
N GLU A 308 6.34 4.64 13.96
CA GLU A 308 7.76 4.93 13.80
C GLU A 308 8.00 6.42 13.47
N GLY A 309 7.25 6.95 12.50
CA GLY A 309 7.36 8.33 12.03
C GLY A 309 6.96 9.38 13.07
N THR A 310 6.28 8.97 14.15
CA THR A 310 5.91 9.84 15.28
C THR A 310 6.66 9.51 16.57
N GLY A 311 7.71 8.68 16.49
CA GLY A 311 8.49 8.24 17.66
C GLY A 311 7.64 7.53 18.72
N GLY A 312 6.67 6.74 18.29
CA GLY A 312 5.76 6.00 19.15
C GLY A 312 4.64 6.84 19.79
N LYS A 313 4.48 8.10 19.41
CA LYS A 313 3.50 9.01 20.03
C LYS A 313 2.07 8.82 19.53
N ILE A 314 1.92 8.29 18.32
CA ILE A 314 0.61 7.97 17.73
C ILE A 314 0.57 6.47 17.47
N SER A 315 -0.38 5.79 18.12
CA SER A 315 -0.58 4.34 18.03
C SER A 315 -2.06 4.01 18.12
N LEU A 316 -2.50 3.02 17.31
CA LEU A 316 -3.79 2.37 17.44
C LEU A 316 -3.64 0.87 17.75
N PHE A 317 -2.44 0.37 18.03
CA PHE A 317 -2.21 -1.07 18.20
C PHE A 317 -2.97 -1.67 19.39
N ASP A 318 -3.25 -0.89 20.42
CA ASP A 318 -4.01 -1.32 21.59
C ASP A 318 -5.54 -1.28 21.40
N GLU A 319 -5.98 -0.74 20.24
CA GLU A 319 -7.41 -0.61 19.98
C GLU A 319 -8.08 -1.97 19.71
N PRO A 320 -9.19 -2.28 20.40
CA PRO A 320 -9.85 -3.59 20.27
C PRO A 320 -10.28 -3.93 18.84
N MET A 321 -10.55 -2.91 18.02
CA MET A 321 -10.90 -3.10 16.61
C MET A 321 -9.72 -3.60 15.80
N ILE A 322 -8.54 -2.99 15.99
CA ILE A 322 -7.29 -3.38 15.31
C ILE A 322 -6.91 -4.80 15.71
N ARG A 323 -7.03 -5.15 17.00
CA ARG A 323 -6.84 -6.52 17.48
C ARG A 323 -7.76 -7.52 16.76
N ARG A 324 -9.07 -7.21 16.65
CA ARG A 324 -10.01 -8.10 15.96
C ARG A 324 -9.66 -8.30 14.48
N MET A 325 -9.18 -7.27 13.81
CA MET A 325 -8.70 -7.37 12.43
C MET A 325 -7.47 -8.31 12.34
N GLY A 326 -6.53 -8.22 13.28
CA GLY A 326 -5.39 -9.14 13.37
C GLY A 326 -5.81 -10.60 13.62
N GLU A 327 -6.80 -10.82 14.50
CA GLU A 327 -7.30 -12.14 14.87
C GLU A 327 -8.20 -12.80 13.80
N TYR A 328 -8.60 -12.06 12.75
CA TYR A 328 -9.56 -12.54 11.75
C TYR A 328 -9.12 -13.85 11.09
N MET A 329 -7.84 -14.00 10.77
CA MET A 329 -7.33 -15.23 10.14
C MET A 329 -7.51 -16.46 11.03
N SER A 330 -7.20 -16.35 12.32
CA SER A 330 -7.37 -17.46 13.27
C SER A 330 -8.84 -17.83 13.48
N ARG A 331 -9.72 -16.81 13.48
CA ARG A 331 -11.18 -17.01 13.63
C ARG A 331 -11.84 -17.59 12.40
N SER A 332 -11.24 -17.39 11.22
CA SER A 332 -11.73 -17.90 9.94
C SER A 332 -11.21 -19.29 9.60
N TYR A 333 -10.24 -19.80 10.38
CA TYR A 333 -9.63 -21.11 10.13
C TYR A 333 -10.54 -22.24 10.61
N VAL A 334 -10.87 -23.16 9.70
CA VAL A 334 -11.76 -24.31 9.97
C VAL A 334 -10.95 -25.57 10.32
N GLY A 335 -9.77 -25.72 9.73
CA GLY A 335 -8.89 -26.88 9.93
C GLY A 335 -8.32 -27.42 8.62
N ASN A 336 -7.21 -28.15 8.68
CA ASN A 336 -6.57 -28.78 7.53
C ASN A 336 -6.35 -27.86 6.30
N GLY A 337 -6.01 -26.59 6.56
CA GLY A 337 -5.83 -25.58 5.50
C GLY A 337 -7.12 -24.98 4.94
N TRP A 338 -8.29 -25.37 5.48
CA TRP A 338 -9.57 -24.80 5.08
C TRP A 338 -9.89 -23.55 5.90
N VAL A 339 -10.44 -22.55 5.23
CA VAL A 339 -10.89 -21.29 5.82
C VAL A 339 -12.31 -20.99 5.38
N VAL A 340 -13.03 -20.20 6.19
CA VAL A 340 -14.32 -19.64 5.78
C VAL A 340 -14.07 -18.71 4.59
N ASN A 341 -14.61 -19.06 3.41
CA ASN A 341 -14.43 -18.30 2.20
C ASN A 341 -15.74 -17.67 1.70
N PHE A 342 -15.60 -16.48 1.14
CA PHE A 342 -16.62 -15.73 0.42
C PHE A 342 -15.94 -14.69 -0.47
N ALA A 343 -16.72 -14.03 -1.32
CA ALA A 343 -16.21 -13.06 -2.32
C ALA A 343 -15.05 -13.67 -3.13
N ASP A 344 -13.91 -13.01 -3.21
CA ASP A 344 -12.75 -13.42 -4.02
C ASP A 344 -11.76 -14.34 -3.27
N ALA A 345 -12.13 -14.80 -2.06
CA ALA A 345 -11.24 -15.65 -1.27
C ALA A 345 -11.27 -17.12 -1.73
N SER A 346 -10.10 -17.74 -1.73
CA SER A 346 -9.97 -19.19 -1.85
C SER A 346 -10.48 -19.89 -0.60
N ALA A 347 -11.08 -21.08 -0.75
CA ALA A 347 -11.48 -21.93 0.37
C ALA A 347 -10.29 -22.57 1.10
N GLN A 348 -9.13 -22.62 0.48
CA GLN A 348 -7.88 -23.09 1.06
C GLN A 348 -6.86 -21.96 1.10
N GLY A 349 -6.22 -21.79 2.24
CA GLY A 349 -5.22 -20.76 2.46
C GLY A 349 -4.93 -20.58 3.95
N GLY A 350 -3.85 -19.88 4.27
CA GLY A 350 -3.40 -19.68 5.65
C GLY A 350 -2.92 -18.26 5.94
N GLY A 351 -3.07 -17.34 5.00
CA GLY A 351 -2.47 -16.01 5.10
C GLY A 351 -0.95 -16.02 4.98
N ASP A 352 -0.34 -14.85 5.07
CA ASP A 352 1.12 -14.72 5.11
C ASP A 352 1.62 -14.99 6.54
N PRO A 353 2.43 -16.06 6.77
CA PRO A 353 2.94 -16.39 8.10
C PRO A 353 3.76 -15.27 8.74
N LEU A 354 4.52 -14.51 7.95
CA LEU A 354 5.33 -13.39 8.45
C LEU A 354 4.45 -12.23 8.93
N LEU A 355 3.37 -11.96 8.20
CA LEU A 355 2.40 -10.94 8.59
C LEU A 355 1.62 -11.36 9.84
N ILE A 356 1.24 -12.63 9.95
CA ILE A 356 0.56 -13.16 11.15
C ILE A 356 1.47 -13.11 12.38
N TYR A 357 2.77 -13.31 12.19
CA TYR A 357 3.76 -13.24 13.27
C TYR A 357 3.99 -11.81 13.78
N ARG A 358 3.92 -10.81 12.93
CA ARG A 358 4.10 -9.37 13.27
C ARG A 358 2.95 -8.85 14.14
#